data_18229683971beb398930f11346150514
#
_entry.id   18229683971beb398930f11346150514
#
_cell.length_a   1.000
_cell.length_b   1.000
_cell.length_c   1.000
_cell.angle_alpha   90.00
_cell.angle_beta   90.00
_cell.angle_gamma   90.00
#
_symmetry.space_group_name_H-M   'P 1'
#
loop_
_entity.id
_entity.type
_entity.pdbx_description
1 polymer ?
#
loop_
_entity_poly.entity_id
_entity_poly.type
_entity_poly.pdbx_seq_one_letter_code
_entity_poly.pdbx_strand_id
1 'polypeptide(L)'
;MLHLTNLQTKGYDELIEINGEVVYQVFAIKKNNGTYSTYYYTVPKNKLDQAEDYEIEEFNEFNELELAIKHIQSKGANLLRFNIFKGNKPL
;
A
#
# COMPACT_ATOMS: atom_id res chain seq x y z
N MET A 1 13.65 10.98 -2.48
CA MET A 1 13.28 10.11 -1.37
C MET A 1 11.87 10.41 -0.90
N LEU A 2 11.15 9.39 -0.45
CA LEU A 2 9.80 9.57 0.05
C LEU A 2 9.80 10.42 1.32
N HIS A 3 8.97 11.45 1.34
CA HIS A 3 8.84 12.34 2.47
C HIS A 3 7.46 12.17 3.09
N LEU A 4 7.40 11.91 4.39
CA LEU A 4 6.15 11.69 5.10
C LEU A 4 5.93 12.73 6.18
N THR A 5 4.76 13.36 6.13
CA THR A 5 4.27 14.20 7.22
C THR A 5 3.52 13.30 8.20
N ASN A 6 3.64 13.59 9.50
CA ASN A 6 2.99 12.78 10.52
C ASN A 6 1.49 12.68 10.25
N LEU A 7 0.96 11.46 10.37
CA LEU A 7 -0.44 11.10 10.15
C LEU A 7 -0.94 11.24 8.72
N GLN A 8 -0.04 11.54 7.78
CA GLN A 8 -0.41 11.60 6.37
C GLN A 8 -0.08 10.26 5.71
N THR A 9 -1.03 9.74 4.96
CA THR A 9 -0.82 8.50 4.21
C THR A 9 -0.37 8.85 2.80
N LYS A 10 0.64 8.15 2.31
CA LYS A 10 1.06 8.24 0.91
C LYS A 10 1.04 6.85 0.30
N GLY A 11 0.71 6.79 -0.96
CA GLY A 11 0.65 5.51 -1.65
C GLY A 11 0.11 5.67 -3.04
N TYR A 12 -0.26 4.56 -3.64
CA TYR A 12 -0.92 4.55 -4.94
C TYR A 12 -1.61 3.22 -5.16
N ASP A 13 -2.49 3.20 -6.13
CA ASP A 13 -3.16 1.97 -6.55
C ASP A 13 -3.01 1.79 -8.04
N GLU A 14 -3.22 0.58 -8.50
CA GLU A 14 -3.13 0.28 -9.92
C GLU A 14 -3.83 -1.02 -10.24
N LEU A 15 -4.20 -1.17 -11.51
CA LEU A 15 -4.68 -2.43 -12.04
C LEU A 15 -3.52 -3.08 -12.78
N ILE A 16 -3.26 -4.34 -12.47
CA ILE A 16 -2.21 -5.10 -13.17
C ILE A 16 -2.80 -6.43 -13.61
N GLU A 17 -2.12 -7.08 -14.54
CA GLU A 17 -2.53 -8.38 -15.02
C GLU A 17 -1.55 -9.43 -14.51
N ILE A 18 -2.08 -10.46 -13.85
CA ILE A 18 -1.29 -11.57 -13.33
C ILE A 18 -1.91 -12.85 -13.86
N ASN A 19 -1.16 -13.60 -14.67
CA ASN A 19 -1.61 -14.87 -15.22
C ASN A 19 -2.96 -14.75 -15.92
N GLY A 20 -3.14 -13.65 -16.68
CA GLY A 20 -4.38 -13.44 -17.42
C GLY A 20 -5.52 -12.86 -16.64
N GLU A 21 -5.34 -12.63 -15.35
CA GLU A 21 -6.37 -12.05 -14.47
C GLU A 21 -6.01 -10.63 -14.12
N VAL A 22 -6.99 -9.72 -14.21
CA VAL A 22 -6.77 -8.32 -13.82
C VAL A 22 -6.99 -8.19 -12.32
N VAL A 23 -6.00 -7.63 -11.64
CA VAL A 23 -5.96 -7.51 -10.20
C VAL A 23 -5.74 -6.05 -9.82
N TYR A 24 -6.51 -5.57 -8.85
CA TYR A 24 -6.33 -4.24 -8.27
C TYR A 24 -5.39 -4.38 -7.08
N GLN A 25 -4.33 -3.57 -7.04
CA GLN A 25 -3.42 -3.61 -5.89
C GLN A 25 -3.16 -2.21 -5.36
N VAL A 26 -2.92 -2.16 -4.06
CA VAL A 26 -2.74 -0.90 -3.33
C VAL A 26 -1.51 -1.01 -2.47
N PHE A 27 -0.70 0.06 -2.50
CA PHE A 27 0.44 0.23 -1.60
C PHE A 27 0.26 1.53 -0.84
N ALA A 28 0.46 1.49 0.48
CA ALA A 28 0.34 2.69 1.30
C ALA A 28 1.34 2.67 2.44
N ILE A 29 1.75 3.86 2.86
CA ILE A 29 2.66 4.02 3.98
C ILE A 29 2.23 5.26 4.76
N LYS A 30 2.30 5.19 6.09
CA LYS A 30 1.86 6.28 6.96
C LYS A 30 2.83 6.42 8.13
N LYS A 31 3.21 7.67 8.42
CA LYS A 31 4.01 7.97 9.60
C LYS A 31 3.08 8.21 10.78
N ASN A 32 3.39 7.59 11.92
CA ASN A 32 2.52 7.60 13.09
C ASN A 32 3.37 7.86 14.33
N ASN A 33 3.72 9.13 14.59
CA ASN A 33 4.44 9.52 15.80
C ASN A 33 5.67 8.66 16.08
N GLY A 34 6.53 8.52 15.08
CA GLY A 34 7.78 7.79 15.27
C GLY A 34 7.77 6.37 14.78
N THR A 35 6.60 5.87 14.36
CA THR A 35 6.53 4.58 13.70
C THR A 35 6.01 4.76 12.28
N TYR A 36 6.21 3.74 11.45
CA TYR A 36 5.83 3.79 10.05
C TYR A 36 5.05 2.53 9.72
N SER A 37 3.79 2.71 9.31
CA SER A 37 2.91 1.60 8.99
C SER A 37 2.88 1.41 7.48
N THR A 38 2.98 0.17 7.01
CA THR A 38 2.81 -0.14 5.60
C THR A 38 1.57 -0.99 5.42
N TYR A 39 0.91 -0.79 4.29
CA TYR A 39 -0.29 -1.52 3.97
C TYR A 39 -0.24 -1.92 2.50
N TYR A 40 -0.52 -3.18 2.24
CA TYR A 40 -0.51 -3.73 0.90
C TYR A 40 -1.67 -4.71 0.78
N TYR A 41 -2.48 -4.54 -0.26
CA TYR A 41 -3.50 -5.55 -0.53
C TYR A 41 -3.75 -5.68 -2.02
N THR A 42 -4.30 -6.83 -2.40
CA THR A 42 -4.76 -7.08 -3.75
C THR A 42 -6.17 -7.65 -3.71
N VAL A 43 -6.93 -7.35 -4.76
CA VAL A 43 -8.24 -7.92 -4.93
C VAL A 43 -8.51 -8.08 -6.43
N PRO A 44 -9.07 -9.22 -6.88
CA PRO A 44 -9.39 -9.38 -8.30
C PRO A 44 -10.36 -8.27 -8.72
N LYS A 45 -10.16 -7.77 -9.95
CA LYS A 45 -10.98 -6.67 -10.45
C LYS A 45 -12.48 -7.00 -10.36
N ASN A 46 -12.85 -8.23 -10.63
CA ASN A 46 -14.25 -8.63 -10.62
C ASN A 46 -14.83 -8.74 -9.21
N LYS A 47 -14.02 -8.53 -8.18
CA LYS A 47 -14.48 -8.57 -6.78
C LYS A 47 -14.30 -7.23 -6.08
N LEU A 48 -14.09 -6.15 -6.83
CA LEU A 48 -13.87 -4.83 -6.22
C LEU A 48 -15.06 -4.35 -5.40
N ASP A 49 -16.27 -4.81 -5.73
CA ASP A 49 -17.47 -4.44 -4.98
C ASP A 49 -17.58 -5.16 -3.64
N GLN A 50 -16.70 -6.12 -3.39
CA GLN A 50 -16.73 -6.93 -2.18
C GLN A 50 -15.47 -6.67 -1.40
N ALA A 51 -15.47 -5.62 -0.62
CA ALA A 51 -14.27 -5.12 0.03
C ALA A 51 -13.63 -6.13 0.98
N GLU A 52 -14.37 -7.14 1.42
CA GLU A 52 -13.83 -8.15 2.30
C GLU A 52 -13.12 -9.29 1.58
N ASP A 53 -13.20 -9.33 0.26
CA ASP A 53 -12.65 -10.45 -0.51
C ASP A 53 -11.25 -10.11 -1.03
N TYR A 54 -10.39 -9.58 -0.19
CA TYR A 54 -9.02 -9.33 -0.56
C TYR A 54 -8.27 -10.64 -0.71
N GLU A 55 -7.52 -10.78 -1.80
CA GLU A 55 -6.68 -11.96 -1.99
C GLU A 55 -5.49 -11.95 -1.04
N ILE A 56 -4.88 -10.76 -0.89
CA ILE A 56 -3.75 -10.57 -0.01
C ILE A 56 -4.01 -9.27 0.74
N GLU A 57 -3.79 -9.31 2.04
CA GLU A 57 -3.87 -8.10 2.86
C GLU A 57 -2.79 -8.16 3.91
N GLU A 58 -1.87 -7.20 3.88
CA GLU A 58 -0.74 -7.17 4.82
C GLU A 58 -0.63 -5.79 5.44
N PHE A 59 -0.50 -5.77 6.75
CA PHE A 59 -0.28 -4.55 7.53
C PHE A 59 0.93 -4.79 8.41
N ASN A 60 1.92 -3.89 8.35
CA ASN A 60 3.14 -4.02 9.13
C ASN A 60 3.54 -2.67 9.69
N GLU A 61 4.28 -2.70 10.81
CA GLU A 61 4.78 -1.49 11.44
C GLU A 61 6.28 -1.57 11.62
N PHE A 62 6.95 -0.44 11.46
CA PHE A 62 8.40 -0.34 11.57
C PHE A 62 8.77 0.88 12.37
N ASN A 63 9.94 0.82 13.06
CA ASN A 63 10.44 1.95 13.81
C ASN A 63 11.24 2.93 12.96
N GLU A 64 11.61 2.53 11.75
CA GLU A 64 12.43 3.35 10.86
C GLU A 64 11.82 3.40 9.48
N LEU A 65 11.83 4.59 8.89
CA LEU A 65 11.29 4.79 7.54
C LEU A 65 11.98 3.90 6.52
N GLU A 66 13.28 3.74 6.64
CA GLU A 66 14.05 2.94 5.68
C GLU A 66 13.57 1.49 5.64
N LEU A 67 13.28 0.93 6.81
CA LEU A 67 12.78 -0.45 6.87
C LEU A 67 11.40 -0.57 6.26
N ALA A 68 10.54 0.42 6.51
CA ALA A 68 9.21 0.43 5.93
C ALA A 68 9.28 0.51 4.41
N ILE A 69 10.17 1.38 3.90
CA ILE A 69 10.34 1.54 2.46
C ILE A 69 10.84 0.25 1.83
N LYS A 70 11.85 -0.38 2.44
CA LYS A 70 12.36 -1.63 1.91
C LYS A 70 11.28 -2.71 1.87
N HIS A 71 10.46 -2.76 2.90
CA HIS A 71 9.40 -3.75 2.96
C HIS A 71 8.38 -3.53 1.85
N ILE A 72 7.90 -2.29 1.69
CA ILE A 72 6.86 -2.02 0.69
C ILE A 72 7.41 -2.21 -0.72
N GLN A 73 8.69 -1.91 -0.94
CA GLN A 73 9.33 -2.15 -2.22
C GLN A 73 9.45 -3.63 -2.53
N SER A 74 9.61 -4.46 -1.50
CA SER A 74 9.68 -5.91 -1.71
C SER A 74 8.37 -6.47 -2.22
N LYS A 75 7.28 -5.74 -2.07
CA LYS A 75 5.98 -6.12 -2.60
C LYS A 75 5.75 -5.60 -4.02
N GLY A 76 6.72 -4.90 -4.59
CA GLY A 76 6.63 -4.39 -5.95
C GLY A 76 6.30 -2.92 -6.06
N ALA A 77 6.28 -2.19 -4.94
CA ALA A 77 5.93 -0.78 -4.97
C ALA A 77 7.00 0.07 -5.63
N ASN A 78 6.57 1.08 -6.39
CA ASN A 78 7.44 2.05 -7.02
C ASN A 78 7.29 3.37 -6.26
N LEU A 79 8.34 3.75 -5.53
CA LEU A 79 8.30 4.96 -4.68
C LEU A 79 8.03 6.23 -5.46
N LEU A 80 8.39 6.26 -6.73
CA LEU A 80 8.16 7.46 -7.56
C LEU A 80 6.68 7.72 -7.78
N ARG A 81 5.83 6.72 -7.55
CA ARG A 81 4.39 6.87 -7.73
C ARG A 81 3.65 7.20 -6.43
N PHE A 82 4.37 7.21 -5.30
CA PHE A 82 3.73 7.52 -4.02
C PHE A 82 3.33 8.99 -3.96
N ASN A 83 2.10 9.22 -3.56
CA ASN A 83 1.53 10.56 -3.45
C ASN A 83 0.53 10.54 -2.31
N ILE A 84 -0.05 11.68 -1.96
CA ILE A 84 -1.08 11.72 -0.93
C ILE A 84 -2.19 10.77 -1.36
N PHE A 85 -2.54 9.84 -0.47
CA PHE A 85 -3.43 8.75 -0.82
C PHE A 85 -4.62 8.72 0.12
N LYS A 86 -5.80 8.74 -0.46
CA LYS A 86 -7.06 8.71 0.29
C LYS A 86 -7.91 7.52 -0.13
N GLY A 87 -7.26 6.41 -0.44
CA GLY A 87 -7.98 5.22 -0.87
C GLY A 87 -8.68 4.53 0.29
N ASN A 88 -9.31 3.40 -0.02
CA ASN A 88 -9.99 2.59 0.96
C ASN A 88 -8.96 1.85 1.79
N LYS A 89 -8.71 2.35 2.98
CA LYS A 89 -7.63 1.78 3.70
C LYS A 89 -7.90 1.80 5.15
N PRO A 90 -7.26 0.93 5.91
CA PRO A 90 -7.33 1.04 7.35
C PRO A 90 -6.36 2.05 7.95
N LEU A 91 -5.52 2.63 7.16
CA LEU A 91 -4.51 3.58 7.65
C LEU A 91 -5.05 4.97 7.92
#